data_dd4cd590a2ac09195332aa7868a1acc3
#
_entry.id   dd4cd590a2ac09195332aa7868a1acc3
#
_cell.length_a   1.000
_cell.length_b   1.000
_cell.length_c   1.000
_cell.angle_alpha   90.00
_cell.angle_beta   90.00
_cell.angle_gamma   90.00
#
_symmetry.space_group_name_H-M   'P 1'
#
loop_
_entity.id
_entity.type
_entity.pdbx_description
1 polymer ?
#
loop_
_entity_poly.entity_id
_entity_poly.type
_entity_poly.pdbx_seq_one_letter_code
_entity_poly.pdbx_strand_id
1 'polypeptide(L)'
;MSWFSRRSPAVIGPLERRVLDALWARGAAGSVRDLTPDFPDIAYTTLMTTLDRLHRKGVLDRTKHGRAFLYQPRLTRAEFESARAADALRLAIEGDGAAIGPLLSYFVQAVGDRDRELLDELESLVRARRAELEDRR
;
A
#
# COMPACT_ATOMS: atom_id res chain seq x y z
N MET A 1 -7.09 -9.61 11.92
CA MET A 1 -7.65 -8.68 10.95
C MET A 1 -6.55 -7.85 10.32
N SER A 2 -6.62 -7.73 9.02
CA SER A 2 -5.56 -7.06 8.30
C SER A 2 -5.54 -5.56 8.57
N TRP A 3 -4.37 -4.96 8.43
CA TRP A 3 -4.16 -3.53 8.48
C TRP A 3 -5.08 -2.79 7.49
N PHE A 4 -5.43 -3.44 6.39
CA PHE A 4 -6.26 -2.89 5.31
C PHE A 4 -7.69 -2.52 5.75
N SER A 5 -8.20 -3.15 6.80
CA SER A 5 -9.57 -2.90 7.23
C SER A 5 -9.71 -1.71 8.19
N ARG A 6 -8.59 -1.20 8.72
CA ARG A 6 -8.61 -0.15 9.73
C ARG A 6 -8.21 1.23 9.20
N ARG A 7 -7.33 1.28 8.22
CA ARG A 7 -6.84 2.54 7.67
C ARG A 7 -6.48 2.38 6.20
N SER A 8 -7.02 3.25 5.40
CA SER A 8 -6.54 3.46 4.05
C SER A 8 -5.08 3.93 4.13
N PRO A 9 -4.18 3.44 3.25
CA PRO A 9 -2.92 4.13 3.08
C PRO A 9 -3.26 5.56 2.69
N ALA A 10 -2.95 6.50 3.59
CA ALA A 10 -3.16 7.90 3.32
C ALA A 10 -2.45 8.28 2.01
N VAL A 11 -2.93 9.32 1.37
CA VAL A 11 -2.27 9.85 0.18
C VAL A 11 -0.80 10.09 0.49
N ILE A 12 0.07 9.46 -0.29
CA ILE A 12 1.52 9.54 -0.12
C ILE A 12 2.06 10.57 -1.11
N GLY A 13 2.76 11.58 -0.58
CA GLY A 13 3.42 12.60 -1.40
C GLY A 13 4.68 12.09 -2.10
N PRO A 14 5.21 12.87 -3.07
CA PRO A 14 6.38 12.44 -3.85
C PRO A 14 7.61 12.12 -3.00
N LEU A 15 7.94 12.95 -2.02
CA LEU A 15 9.09 12.71 -1.15
C LEU A 15 8.84 11.53 -0.22
N GLU A 16 7.64 11.41 0.32
CA GLU A 16 7.26 10.25 1.14
C GLU A 16 7.42 8.96 0.37
N ARG A 17 7.04 8.95 -0.90
CA ARG A 17 7.21 7.76 -1.77
C ARG A 17 8.69 7.43 -1.98
N ARG A 18 9.51 8.44 -2.23
CA ARG A 18 10.97 8.25 -2.38
C ARG A 18 11.58 7.63 -1.13
N VAL A 19 11.16 8.08 0.04
CA VAL A 19 11.64 7.56 1.33
C VAL A 19 11.21 6.10 1.52
N LEU A 20 9.96 5.78 1.21
CA LEU A 20 9.48 4.39 1.26
C LEU A 20 10.27 3.49 0.31
N ASP A 21 10.49 3.93 -0.91
CA ASP A 21 11.27 3.18 -1.90
C ASP A 21 12.69 2.91 -1.40
N ALA A 22 13.31 3.90 -0.78
CA ALA A 22 14.65 3.75 -0.21
C ALA A 22 14.68 2.72 0.93
N LEU A 23 13.66 2.73 1.80
CA LEU A 23 13.56 1.76 2.89
C LEU A 23 13.31 0.35 2.37
N TRP A 24 12.45 0.18 1.36
CA TRP A 24 12.25 -1.13 0.74
C TRP A 24 13.53 -1.64 0.07
N ALA A 25 14.23 -0.76 -0.64
CA ALA A 25 15.50 -1.12 -1.28
C ALA A 25 16.58 -1.50 -0.27
N ARG A 26 16.59 -0.86 0.89
CA ARG A 26 17.51 -1.16 1.97
C ARG A 26 17.29 -2.58 2.54
N GLY A 27 16.05 -3.02 2.63
CA GLY A 27 15.72 -4.34 3.15
C GLY A 27 15.93 -4.52 4.64
N ALA A 28 16.18 -3.44 5.37
CA ALA A 28 16.41 -3.43 6.81
C ALA A 28 15.96 -2.10 7.39
N ALA A 29 15.70 -2.05 8.69
CA ALA A 29 15.36 -0.81 9.37
C ALA A 29 16.47 0.22 9.20
N GLY A 30 16.10 1.47 9.03
CA GLY A 30 17.06 2.55 8.82
C GLY A 30 16.72 3.79 9.66
N SER A 31 17.75 4.47 10.13
CA SER A 31 17.63 5.77 10.79
C SER A 31 17.61 6.89 9.75
N VAL A 32 17.30 8.11 10.18
CA VAL A 32 17.41 9.28 9.31
C VAL A 32 18.83 9.38 8.74
N ARG A 33 19.83 9.18 9.60
CA ARG A 33 21.25 9.23 9.19
C ARG A 33 21.57 8.18 8.13
N ASP A 34 21.04 6.97 8.28
CA ASP A 34 21.26 5.89 7.32
C ASP A 34 20.73 6.24 5.93
N LEU A 35 19.64 6.99 5.86
CA LEU A 35 19.01 7.37 4.60
C LEU A 35 19.62 8.63 3.96
N THR A 36 20.31 9.45 4.74
CA THR A 36 20.87 10.72 4.25
C THR A 36 21.68 10.59 2.96
N PRO A 37 22.55 9.56 2.78
CA PRO A 37 23.30 9.41 1.54
C PRO A 37 22.43 9.25 0.29
N ASP A 38 21.24 8.69 0.43
CA ASP A 38 20.32 8.51 -0.69
C ASP A 38 19.55 9.78 -1.06
N PHE A 39 19.66 10.82 -0.22
CA PHE A 39 18.92 12.07 -0.39
C PHE A 39 19.84 13.28 -0.26
N PRO A 40 20.85 13.41 -1.14
CA PRO A 40 21.79 14.53 -1.06
C PRO A 40 21.14 15.88 -1.32
N ASP A 41 19.97 15.89 -1.95
CA ASP A 41 19.19 17.09 -2.29
C ASP A 41 18.21 17.50 -1.17
N ILE A 42 18.11 16.72 -0.08
CA ILE A 42 17.12 16.93 0.98
C ILE A 42 17.82 17.20 2.31
N ALA A 43 17.34 18.22 3.02
CA ALA A 43 17.86 18.55 4.35
C ALA A 43 17.53 17.43 5.35
N TYR A 44 18.43 17.22 6.31
CA TYR A 44 18.26 16.25 7.37
C TYR A 44 16.91 16.42 8.12
N THR A 45 16.57 17.66 8.47
CA THR A 45 15.30 17.95 9.16
C THR A 45 14.08 17.60 8.32
N THR A 46 14.17 17.78 7.01
CA THR A 46 13.09 17.41 6.08
C THR A 46 12.92 15.90 6.02
N LEU A 47 14.01 15.13 5.97
CA LEU A 47 13.96 13.67 6.05
C LEU A 47 13.35 13.20 7.37
N MET A 48 13.80 13.80 8.47
CA MET A 48 13.29 13.50 9.81
C MET A 48 11.78 13.70 9.88
N THR A 49 11.30 14.85 9.41
CA THR A 49 9.88 15.18 9.38
C THR A 49 9.09 14.22 8.49
N THR A 50 9.65 13.86 7.34
CA THR A 50 9.01 12.94 6.39
C THR A 50 8.85 11.55 7.00
N LEU A 51 9.88 11.03 7.64
CA LEU A 51 9.83 9.73 8.33
C LEU A 51 8.83 9.74 9.48
N ASP A 52 8.83 10.79 10.29
CA ASP A 52 7.86 10.94 11.37
C ASP A 52 6.42 10.98 10.83
N ARG A 53 6.21 11.68 9.73
CA ARG A 53 4.89 11.76 9.08
C ARG A 53 4.44 10.39 8.57
N LEU A 54 5.31 9.64 7.93
CA LEU A 54 5.01 8.28 7.47
C LEU A 54 4.69 7.34 8.63
N HIS A 55 5.40 7.50 9.74
CA HIS A 55 5.10 6.75 10.96
C HIS A 55 3.70 7.10 11.50
N ARG A 56 3.37 8.37 11.55
CA ARG A 56 2.04 8.83 12.00
C ARG A 56 0.92 8.35 11.09
N LYS A 57 1.18 8.23 9.79
CA LYS A 57 0.23 7.67 8.82
C LYS A 57 0.07 6.14 8.96
N GLY A 58 0.87 5.50 9.81
CA GLY A 58 0.80 4.06 10.01
C GLY A 58 1.50 3.24 8.95
N VAL A 59 2.30 3.87 8.08
CA VAL A 59 3.01 3.21 6.98
C VAL A 59 4.35 2.63 7.44
N LEU A 60 4.97 3.25 8.44
CA LEU A 60 6.23 2.79 9.02
C LEU A 60 6.05 2.36 10.47
N ASP A 61 6.76 1.32 10.85
CA ASP A 61 7.04 1.01 12.24
C ASP A 61 8.30 1.76 12.67
N ARG A 62 8.37 2.08 13.95
CA ARG A 62 9.48 2.84 14.51
C ARG A 62 9.90 2.21 15.82
N THR A 63 11.19 1.92 15.96
CA THR A 63 11.77 1.45 17.22
C THR A 63 12.90 2.37 17.62
N LYS A 64 13.01 2.62 18.92
CA LYS A 64 14.10 3.42 19.46
C LYS A 64 15.33 2.55 19.66
N HIS A 65 16.46 3.00 19.13
CA HIS A 65 17.75 2.34 19.29
C HIS A 65 18.79 3.39 19.72
N GLY A 66 19.15 3.37 21.02
CA GLY A 66 19.94 4.44 21.59
C GLY A 66 19.18 5.77 21.55
N ARG A 67 19.77 6.78 20.93
CA ARG A 67 19.14 8.10 20.74
C ARG A 67 18.43 8.26 19.41
N ALA A 68 18.55 7.27 18.54
CA ALA A 68 17.98 7.31 17.20
C ALA A 68 16.72 6.46 17.12
N PHE A 69 15.84 6.82 16.20
CA PHE A 69 14.75 5.95 15.78
C PHE A 69 15.15 5.17 14.54
N LEU A 70 14.81 3.90 14.51
CA LEU A 70 14.91 3.06 13.32
C LEU A 70 13.53 2.87 12.73
N TYR A 71 13.41 3.11 11.43
CA TYR A 71 12.16 3.03 10.69
C TYR A 71 12.18 1.83 9.75
N GLN A 72 11.05 1.17 9.65
CA GLN A 72 10.88 0.02 8.77
C GLN A 72 9.47 0.04 8.19
N PRO A 73 9.31 -0.22 6.87
CA PRO A 73 7.97 -0.32 6.30
C PRO A 73 7.16 -1.40 6.99
N ARG A 74 5.93 -1.07 7.31
CA ARG A 74 4.99 -2.03 7.94
C ARG A 74 4.52 -3.07 6.93
N LEU A 75 4.45 -2.69 5.66
CA LEU A 75 4.04 -3.54 4.56
C LEU A 75 5.20 -3.70 3.58
N THR A 76 5.21 -4.83 2.86
CA THR A 76 6.07 -4.96 1.68
C THR A 76 5.59 -4.00 0.59
N ARG A 77 6.42 -3.76 -0.42
CA ARG A 77 6.03 -2.94 -1.57
C ARG A 77 4.76 -3.49 -2.23
N ALA A 78 4.70 -4.81 -2.45
CA ALA A 78 3.55 -5.46 -3.07
C ALA A 78 2.28 -5.30 -2.24
N GLU A 79 2.36 -5.50 -0.93
CA GLU A 79 1.23 -5.30 -0.03
C GLU A 79 0.75 -3.85 -0.02
N PHE A 80 1.68 -2.89 -0.02
CA PHE A 80 1.36 -1.47 -0.06
C PHE A 80 0.64 -1.09 -1.36
N GLU A 81 1.15 -1.54 -2.50
CA GLU A 81 0.51 -1.27 -3.81
C GLU A 81 -0.88 -1.92 -3.90
N SER A 82 -1.04 -3.14 -3.39
CA SER A 82 -2.35 -3.80 -3.31
C SER A 82 -3.34 -3.01 -2.46
N ALA A 83 -2.89 -2.51 -1.33
CA ALA A 83 -3.75 -1.71 -0.44
C ALA A 83 -4.21 -0.41 -1.11
N ARG A 84 -3.33 0.25 -1.84
CA ARG A 84 -3.68 1.47 -2.58
C ARG A 84 -4.69 1.18 -3.68
N ALA A 85 -4.49 0.10 -4.43
CA ALA A 85 -5.39 -0.31 -5.49
C ALA A 85 -6.78 -0.66 -4.93
N ALA A 86 -6.81 -1.41 -3.83
CA ALA A 86 -8.06 -1.77 -3.15
C ALA A 86 -8.84 -0.53 -2.67
N ASP A 87 -8.13 0.46 -2.14
CA ASP A 87 -8.75 1.73 -1.73
C ASP A 87 -9.37 2.48 -2.90
N ALA A 88 -8.66 2.55 -4.02
CA ALA A 88 -9.16 3.19 -5.23
C ALA A 88 -10.43 2.48 -5.75
N LEU A 89 -10.43 1.15 -5.75
CA LEU A 89 -11.60 0.35 -6.13
C LEU A 89 -12.78 0.62 -5.19
N ARG A 90 -12.54 0.64 -3.90
CA ARG A 90 -13.59 0.88 -2.91
C ARG A 90 -14.22 2.25 -3.11
N LEU A 91 -13.42 3.29 -3.32
CA LEU A 91 -13.92 4.63 -3.58
C LEU A 91 -14.78 4.69 -4.85
N ALA A 92 -14.36 3.97 -5.91
CA ALA A 92 -15.13 3.90 -7.14
C ALA A 92 -16.47 3.19 -6.94
N ILE A 93 -16.51 2.14 -6.11
CA ILE A 93 -17.72 1.37 -5.80
C ILE A 93 -18.67 2.18 -4.92
N GLU A 94 -18.15 2.90 -3.94
CA GLU A 94 -18.93 3.73 -3.01
C GLU A 94 -19.44 5.03 -3.65
N GLY A 95 -18.87 5.43 -4.77
CA GLY A 95 -19.27 6.61 -5.50
C GLY A 95 -20.47 6.37 -6.39
N ASP A 96 -20.52 7.05 -7.53
CA ASP A 96 -21.58 6.89 -8.52
C ASP A 96 -21.52 5.50 -9.15
N GLY A 97 -22.58 4.70 -8.99
CA GLY A 97 -22.64 3.33 -9.50
C GLY A 97 -22.46 3.20 -11.01
N ALA A 98 -22.56 4.29 -11.78
CA ALA A 98 -22.40 4.25 -13.23
C ALA A 98 -21.01 3.82 -13.68
N ALA A 99 -19.97 3.98 -12.85
CA ALA A 99 -18.62 3.61 -13.17
C ALA A 99 -18.28 2.13 -12.93
N ILE A 100 -19.14 1.40 -12.20
CA ILE A 100 -18.83 0.04 -11.74
C ILE A 100 -18.74 -0.96 -12.89
N GLY A 101 -19.73 -0.96 -13.79
CA GLY A 101 -19.74 -1.89 -14.93
C GLY A 101 -18.51 -1.78 -15.82
N PRO A 102 -18.20 -0.58 -16.35
CA PRO A 102 -16.98 -0.37 -17.14
C PRO A 102 -15.69 -0.71 -16.35
N LEU A 103 -15.62 -0.40 -15.07
CA LEU A 103 -14.47 -0.72 -14.24
C LEU A 103 -14.25 -2.22 -14.14
N LEU A 104 -15.31 -3.01 -13.91
CA LEU A 104 -15.22 -4.47 -13.85
C LEU A 104 -14.73 -5.06 -15.16
N SER A 105 -15.26 -4.58 -16.30
CA SER A 105 -14.83 -5.04 -17.63
C SER A 105 -13.34 -4.73 -17.87
N TYR A 106 -12.93 -3.52 -17.55
CA TYR A 106 -11.52 -3.11 -17.67
C TYR A 106 -10.61 -3.98 -16.80
N PHE A 107 -11.02 -4.23 -15.56
CA PHE A 107 -10.24 -5.04 -14.61
C PHE A 107 -10.06 -6.47 -15.13
N VAL A 108 -11.13 -7.10 -15.60
CA VAL A 108 -11.10 -8.47 -16.12
C VAL A 108 -10.19 -8.56 -17.35
N GLN A 109 -10.26 -7.57 -18.25
CA GLN A 109 -9.37 -7.52 -19.41
C GLN A 109 -7.91 -7.39 -18.99
N ALA A 110 -7.62 -6.48 -18.07
CA ALA A 110 -6.25 -6.24 -17.59
C ALA A 110 -5.65 -7.50 -16.94
N VAL A 111 -6.44 -8.22 -16.16
CA VAL A 111 -6.02 -9.48 -15.54
C VAL A 111 -5.74 -10.52 -16.60
N GLY A 112 -6.65 -10.69 -17.59
CA GLY A 112 -6.51 -11.67 -18.65
C GLY A 112 -5.33 -11.43 -19.58
N ASP A 113 -5.03 -10.16 -19.85
CA ASP A 113 -3.89 -9.79 -20.68
C ASP A 113 -2.55 -10.12 -20.02
N ARG A 114 -2.53 -10.12 -18.70
CA ARG A 114 -1.31 -10.41 -17.96
C ARG A 114 -1.06 -11.92 -17.81
N ASP A 115 -2.08 -12.66 -17.38
CA ASP A 115 -1.92 -14.08 -17.08
C ASP A 115 -3.29 -14.77 -17.04
N ARG A 116 -3.41 -15.86 -17.79
CA ARG A 116 -4.63 -16.68 -17.80
C ARG A 116 -4.94 -17.31 -16.45
N GLU A 117 -3.89 -17.70 -15.71
CA GLU A 117 -4.07 -18.32 -14.40
C GLU A 117 -4.72 -17.37 -13.41
N LEU A 118 -4.46 -16.07 -13.54
CA LEU A 118 -5.10 -15.06 -12.71
C LEU A 118 -6.61 -14.97 -12.95
N LEU A 119 -7.07 -15.24 -14.16
CA LEU A 119 -8.51 -15.31 -14.43
C LEU A 119 -9.16 -16.49 -13.73
N ASP A 120 -8.49 -17.63 -13.70
CA ASP A 120 -8.99 -18.81 -12.99
C ASP A 120 -9.05 -18.57 -11.49
N GLU A 121 -8.02 -17.91 -10.95
CA GLU A 121 -8.00 -17.51 -9.55
C GLU A 121 -9.13 -16.53 -9.24
N LEU A 122 -9.33 -15.53 -10.09
CA LEU A 122 -10.41 -14.55 -9.94
C LEU A 122 -11.77 -15.24 -9.95
N GLU A 123 -11.99 -16.18 -10.87
CA GLU A 123 -13.23 -16.95 -10.94
C GLU A 123 -13.48 -17.73 -9.65
N SER A 124 -12.44 -18.38 -9.11
CA SER A 124 -12.52 -19.10 -7.85
C SER A 124 -12.89 -18.20 -6.68
N LEU A 125 -12.28 -17.01 -6.61
CA LEU A 125 -12.57 -16.02 -5.58
C LEU A 125 -14.02 -15.53 -5.66
N VAL A 126 -14.51 -15.30 -6.88
CA VAL A 126 -15.91 -14.87 -7.10
C VAL A 126 -16.88 -15.96 -6.63
N ARG A 127 -16.61 -17.23 -6.96
CA ARG A 127 -17.44 -18.36 -6.52
C ARG A 127 -17.48 -18.49 -5.00
N ALA A 128 -16.32 -18.38 -4.37
CA ALA A 128 -16.22 -18.46 -2.92
C ALA A 128 -17.04 -17.35 -2.25
N ARG A 129 -16.95 -16.15 -2.78
CA ARG A 129 -17.71 -15.02 -2.24
C ARG A 129 -19.21 -15.18 -2.39
N ARG A 130 -19.66 -15.69 -3.54
CA ARG A 130 -21.08 -15.99 -3.75
C ARG A 130 -21.60 -17.00 -2.74
N ALA A 131 -20.83 -18.08 -2.50
CA ALA A 131 -21.20 -19.10 -1.53
C ALA A 131 -21.35 -18.50 -0.12
N GLU A 132 -20.40 -17.66 0.30
CA GLU A 132 -20.49 -16.97 1.59
C GLU A 132 -21.75 -16.11 1.73
N LEU A 133 -22.11 -15.42 0.66
CA LEU A 133 -23.31 -14.56 0.66
C LEU A 133 -24.59 -15.37 0.71
N GLU A 134 -24.64 -16.53 0.07
CA GLU A 134 -25.78 -17.45 0.10
C GLU A 134 -25.97 -18.03 1.48
N ASP A 135 -24.88 -18.43 2.15
CA ASP A 135 -24.93 -18.99 3.50
C ASP A 135 -25.43 -17.99 4.55
N ARG A 136 -25.33 -16.71 4.26
CA ARG A 136 -25.80 -15.64 5.17
C ARG A 136 -27.30 -15.34 5.02
N ARG A 137 -27.95 -15.90 4.04
CA ARG A 137 -29.39 -15.76 3.86
C ARG A 137 -30.11 -16.83 4.66
#